data_f6f3997e6b645616f4bb46d5fdc14a48
#
_entry.id   f6f3997e6b645616f4bb46d5fdc14a48
#
_cell.length_a   1.000
_cell.length_b   1.000
_cell.length_c   1.000
_cell.angle_alpha   90.00
_cell.angle_beta   90.00
_cell.angle_gamma   90.00
#
_symmetry.space_group_name_H-M   'P 1'
#
loop_
_entity.id
_entity.type
_entity.pdbx_description
1 polymer ?
#
loop_
_entity_poly.entity_id
_entity_poly.type
_entity_poly.pdbx_seq_one_letter_code
_entity_poly.pdbx_strand_id
1 'polypeptide(L)'
;MDGYRIFTFNPQTFPDPAALNRDLHIRGFHSAWMIDPGAKVDSTYFVYKSGTANDVWVKTAQGKEFHGDAWPGACAFPDFTQPKTVRWWADLYKDFLDKGVDGVWNDVNEPQISNTPTGTMPEDNKHLGGDKIPAGPHLKYHNVYGYLMAVS
;
A
#
# COMPACT_ATOMS: atom_id res chain seq x y z
N MET A 1 -12.75 4.35 -1.75
CA MET A 1 -11.99 3.44 -2.65
C MET A 1 -12.97 2.66 -3.53
N ASP A 2 -12.60 2.34 -4.77
CA ASP A 2 -13.38 1.46 -5.63
C ASP A 2 -13.01 -0.01 -5.37
N GLY A 3 -13.96 -0.83 -4.91
CA GLY A 3 -13.72 -2.24 -4.56
C GLY A 3 -12.58 -2.47 -3.56
N TYR A 4 -12.42 -1.57 -2.60
CA TYR A 4 -11.34 -1.53 -1.61
C TYR A 4 -9.92 -1.43 -2.21
N ARG A 5 -9.79 -1.02 -3.49
CA ARG A 5 -8.50 -0.82 -4.16
C ARG A 5 -7.92 0.54 -3.75
N ILE A 6 -6.74 0.55 -3.13
CA ILE A 6 -6.04 1.77 -2.72
C ILE A 6 -5.75 2.69 -3.93
N PHE A 7 -5.59 3.98 -3.70
CA PHE A 7 -5.39 5.01 -4.75
C PHE A 7 -6.52 5.09 -5.80
N THR A 8 -7.72 4.54 -5.51
CA THR A 8 -8.87 4.61 -6.41
C THR A 8 -10.07 5.30 -5.77
N PHE A 9 -10.92 5.87 -6.63
CA PHE A 9 -12.20 6.46 -6.24
C PHE A 9 -13.31 5.71 -6.96
N ASN A 10 -14.38 5.39 -6.24
CA ASN A 10 -15.56 4.82 -6.88
C ASN A 10 -16.23 5.91 -7.72
N PRO A 11 -16.35 5.74 -9.07
CA PRO A 11 -16.83 6.79 -9.95
C PRO A 11 -18.32 7.13 -9.77
N GLN A 12 -19.09 6.26 -9.13
CA GLN A 12 -20.51 6.51 -8.84
C GLN A 12 -20.72 7.39 -7.61
N THR A 13 -19.90 7.15 -6.54
CA THR A 13 -20.03 7.86 -5.27
C THR A 13 -19.08 9.05 -5.15
N PHE A 14 -17.97 9.03 -5.87
CA PHE A 14 -16.94 10.08 -5.93
C PHE A 14 -16.55 10.38 -7.38
N PRO A 15 -17.48 10.93 -8.19
CA PRO A 15 -17.26 11.17 -9.62
C PRO A 15 -16.18 12.22 -9.89
N ASP A 16 -16.00 13.20 -9.01
CA ASP A 16 -14.95 14.22 -9.08
C ASP A 16 -14.36 14.45 -7.68
N PRO A 17 -13.35 13.67 -7.28
CA PRO A 17 -12.72 13.83 -5.98
C PRO A 17 -11.96 15.16 -5.82
N ALA A 18 -11.50 15.77 -6.91
CA ALA A 18 -10.86 17.08 -6.85
C ALA A 18 -11.88 18.20 -6.57
N ALA A 19 -13.07 18.13 -7.17
CA ALA A 19 -14.15 19.04 -6.84
C ALA A 19 -14.59 18.89 -5.38
N LEU A 20 -14.72 17.66 -4.89
CA LEU A 20 -15.05 17.40 -3.49
C LEU A 20 -14.06 18.08 -2.54
N ASN A 21 -12.75 17.89 -2.75
CA ASN A 21 -11.74 18.49 -1.90
C ASN A 21 -11.75 20.02 -1.98
N ARG A 22 -11.93 20.63 -3.17
CA ARG A 22 -12.11 22.09 -3.30
C ARG A 22 -13.31 22.60 -2.50
N ASP A 23 -14.44 21.90 -2.56
CA ASP A 23 -15.65 22.30 -1.82
C ASP A 23 -15.47 22.18 -0.31
N LEU A 24 -14.75 21.16 0.16
CA LEU A 24 -14.38 21.01 1.56
C LEU A 24 -13.48 22.16 2.02
N HIS A 25 -12.44 22.51 1.24
CA HIS A 25 -11.52 23.62 1.55
C HIS A 25 -12.24 24.96 1.63
N ILE A 26 -13.17 25.27 0.71
CA ILE A 26 -13.97 26.49 0.74
C ILE A 26 -14.78 26.57 2.05
N ARG A 27 -15.17 25.44 2.62
CA ARG A 27 -15.91 25.36 3.89
C ARG A 27 -15.01 25.29 5.13
N GLY A 28 -13.67 25.36 4.95
CA GLY A 28 -12.70 25.31 6.03
C GLY A 28 -12.37 23.89 6.54
N PHE A 29 -12.73 22.84 5.79
CA PHE A 29 -12.36 21.46 6.12
C PHE A 29 -11.08 21.04 5.40
N HIS A 30 -10.33 20.13 6.03
CA HIS A 30 -9.24 19.38 5.42
C HIS A 30 -9.64 17.93 5.23
N SER A 31 -9.13 17.27 4.20
CA SER A 31 -9.41 15.87 3.89
C SER A 31 -8.19 14.98 4.16
N ALA A 32 -8.37 13.95 4.97
CA ALA A 32 -7.38 12.88 5.13
C ALA A 32 -7.99 11.58 4.61
N TRP A 33 -7.26 10.91 3.71
CA TRP A 33 -7.77 9.72 3.03
C TRP A 33 -6.93 8.50 3.39
N MET A 34 -7.61 7.37 3.59
CA MET A 34 -7.00 6.13 4.07
C MET A 34 -6.29 5.38 2.94
N ILE A 35 -5.08 4.90 3.23
CA ILE A 35 -4.28 4.02 2.36
C ILE A 35 -3.77 2.85 3.19
N ASP A 36 -4.09 1.64 2.76
CA ASP A 36 -3.62 0.38 3.32
C ASP A 36 -2.37 -0.11 2.56
N PRO A 37 -1.52 -0.98 3.14
CA PRO A 37 -0.37 -1.53 2.42
C PRO A 37 -0.75 -2.63 1.41
N GLY A 38 -1.91 -3.26 1.58
CA GLY A 38 -2.36 -4.38 0.76
C GLY A 38 -2.92 -3.95 -0.58
N ALA A 39 -2.20 -4.19 -1.67
CA ALA A 39 -2.69 -3.98 -3.03
C ALA A 39 -3.46 -5.20 -3.53
N LYS A 40 -4.74 -5.05 -3.89
CA LYS A 40 -5.56 -6.14 -4.43
C LYS A 40 -4.88 -6.85 -5.59
N VAL A 41 -4.81 -8.17 -5.54
CA VAL A 41 -4.32 -9.01 -6.64
C VAL A 41 -5.36 -9.01 -7.78
N ASP A 42 -5.16 -8.14 -8.74
CA ASP A 42 -6.03 -7.94 -9.88
C ASP A 42 -5.21 -7.41 -11.07
N SER A 43 -5.10 -8.20 -12.13
CA SER A 43 -4.29 -7.87 -13.32
C SER A 43 -4.78 -6.65 -14.10
N THR A 44 -6.01 -6.20 -13.86
CA THR A 44 -6.58 -4.98 -14.45
C THR A 44 -6.34 -3.74 -13.59
N TYR A 45 -5.96 -3.92 -12.32
CA TYR A 45 -5.75 -2.85 -11.38
C TYR A 45 -4.34 -2.26 -11.51
N PHE A 46 -4.25 -0.96 -11.76
CA PHE A 46 -3.00 -0.30 -12.15
C PHE A 46 -1.89 -0.38 -11.10
N VAL A 47 -2.23 -0.33 -9.79
CA VAL A 47 -1.23 -0.44 -8.70
C VAL A 47 -0.61 -1.84 -8.70
N TYR A 48 -1.44 -2.89 -8.73
CA TYR A 48 -0.95 -4.27 -8.77
C TYR A 48 -0.13 -4.53 -10.04
N LYS A 49 -0.65 -4.11 -11.20
CA LYS A 49 0.04 -4.28 -12.49
C LYS A 49 1.40 -3.59 -12.50
N SER A 50 1.48 -2.33 -12.06
CA SER A 50 2.75 -1.59 -12.02
C SER A 50 3.70 -2.13 -10.96
N GLY A 51 3.20 -2.52 -9.79
CA GLY A 51 3.99 -3.12 -8.73
C GLY A 51 4.62 -4.44 -9.15
N THR A 52 3.88 -5.30 -9.84
CA THR A 52 4.39 -6.57 -10.39
C THR A 52 5.43 -6.31 -11.49
N ALA A 53 5.20 -5.34 -12.38
CA ALA A 53 6.17 -4.98 -13.42
C ALA A 53 7.50 -4.46 -12.84
N ASN A 54 7.47 -3.81 -11.67
CA ASN A 54 8.64 -3.30 -10.95
C ASN A 54 9.19 -4.28 -9.90
N ASP A 55 8.58 -5.45 -9.74
CA ASP A 55 8.97 -6.47 -8.75
C ASP A 55 9.16 -5.87 -7.34
N VAL A 56 8.11 -5.21 -6.83
CA VAL A 56 8.15 -4.47 -5.55
C VAL A 56 7.59 -5.25 -4.36
N TRP A 57 7.05 -6.44 -4.59
CA TRP A 57 6.32 -7.20 -3.58
C TRP A 57 7.22 -8.01 -2.65
N VAL A 58 6.84 -8.12 -1.39
CA VAL A 58 7.40 -9.08 -0.43
C VAL A 58 7.31 -10.50 -1.00
N LYS A 59 8.33 -11.32 -0.75
CA LYS A 59 8.40 -12.70 -1.23
C LYS A 59 8.12 -13.69 -0.11
N THR A 60 7.56 -14.83 -0.47
CA THR A 60 7.51 -15.99 0.43
C THR A 60 8.92 -16.52 0.73
N ALA A 61 9.06 -17.41 1.72
CA ALA A 61 10.32 -18.09 2.00
C ALA A 61 10.93 -18.80 0.76
N GLN A 62 10.07 -19.25 -0.18
CA GLN A 62 10.45 -19.90 -1.44
C GLN A 62 10.76 -18.91 -2.57
N GLY A 63 10.67 -17.58 -2.31
CA GLY A 63 10.99 -16.54 -3.28
C GLY A 63 9.86 -16.20 -4.27
N LYS A 64 8.65 -16.72 -4.07
CA LYS A 64 7.45 -16.33 -4.84
C LYS A 64 6.86 -15.05 -4.26
N GLU A 65 6.08 -14.31 -5.06
CA GLU A 65 5.28 -13.20 -4.57
C GLU A 65 4.35 -13.66 -3.43
N PHE A 66 4.39 -12.97 -2.29
CA PHE A 66 3.54 -13.27 -1.16
C PHE A 66 2.15 -12.65 -1.37
N HIS A 67 1.12 -13.47 -1.17
CA HIS A 67 -0.27 -13.00 -1.12
C HIS A 67 -0.87 -13.32 0.24
N GLY A 68 -1.55 -12.34 0.83
CA GLY A 68 -2.34 -12.49 2.05
C GLY A 68 -3.70 -11.83 1.90
N ASP A 69 -4.70 -12.24 2.67
CA ASP A 69 -6.04 -11.69 2.58
C ASP A 69 -6.20 -10.45 3.47
N ALA A 70 -6.67 -9.36 2.90
CA ALA A 70 -7.06 -8.13 3.56
C ALA A 70 -8.47 -7.70 3.10
N TRP A 71 -8.86 -6.43 3.28
CA TRP A 71 -10.19 -5.93 2.92
C TRP A 71 -10.63 -6.23 1.48
N PRO A 72 -9.78 -6.11 0.44
CA PRO A 72 -10.19 -6.43 -0.93
C PRO A 72 -10.12 -7.92 -1.29
N GLY A 73 -9.82 -8.81 -0.35
CA GLY A 73 -9.49 -10.22 -0.56
C GLY A 73 -7.98 -10.43 -0.72
N ALA A 74 -7.55 -11.27 -1.67
CA ALA A 74 -6.13 -11.51 -1.90
C ALA A 74 -5.38 -10.22 -2.27
N CYS A 75 -4.32 -9.92 -1.51
CA CYS A 75 -3.47 -8.74 -1.66
C CYS A 75 -2.00 -9.12 -1.76
N ALA A 76 -1.24 -8.35 -2.55
CA ALA A 76 0.21 -8.30 -2.50
C ALA A 76 0.66 -7.10 -1.63
N PHE A 77 1.81 -7.23 -0.98
CA PHE A 77 2.31 -6.25 -0.01
C PHE A 77 3.66 -5.71 -0.47
N PRO A 78 3.84 -4.37 -0.55
CA PRO A 78 5.11 -3.77 -0.98
C PRO A 78 6.25 -4.09 0.00
N ASP A 79 7.42 -4.38 -0.53
CA ASP A 79 8.64 -4.51 0.24
C ASP A 79 9.33 -3.15 0.40
N PHE A 80 8.91 -2.39 1.39
CA PHE A 80 9.43 -1.04 1.68
C PHE A 80 10.91 -1.01 2.12
N THR A 81 11.58 -2.15 2.22
CA THR A 81 13.03 -2.20 2.44
C THR A 81 13.83 -1.90 1.17
N GLN A 82 13.19 -1.94 -0.01
CA GLN A 82 13.82 -1.73 -1.31
C GLN A 82 13.68 -0.29 -1.78
N PRO A 83 14.75 0.40 -2.17
CA PRO A 83 14.68 1.78 -2.70
C PRO A 83 13.80 1.95 -3.94
N LYS A 84 13.68 0.90 -4.79
CA LYS A 84 12.78 0.93 -5.95
C LYS A 84 11.31 0.95 -5.53
N THR A 85 10.96 0.19 -4.48
CA THR A 85 9.60 0.14 -3.92
C THR A 85 9.22 1.49 -3.32
N VAL A 86 10.12 2.11 -2.56
CA VAL A 86 9.91 3.45 -1.98
C VAL A 86 9.61 4.48 -3.08
N ARG A 87 10.40 4.51 -4.16
CA ARG A 87 10.15 5.43 -5.29
C ARG A 87 8.83 5.16 -5.99
N TRP A 88 8.54 3.88 -6.27
CA TRP A 88 7.29 3.48 -6.91
C TRP A 88 6.07 3.85 -6.04
N TRP A 89 6.16 3.64 -4.72
CA TRP A 89 5.10 3.97 -3.77
C TRP A 89 4.87 5.49 -3.70
N ALA A 90 5.94 6.27 -3.60
CA ALA A 90 5.86 7.73 -3.64
C ALA A 90 5.22 8.26 -4.94
N ASP A 91 5.53 7.64 -6.09
CA ASP A 91 4.94 8.04 -7.37
C ASP A 91 3.41 7.83 -7.43
N LEU A 92 2.87 6.82 -6.71
CA LEU A 92 1.42 6.60 -6.62
C LEU A 92 0.69 7.75 -5.90
N TYR A 93 1.36 8.45 -4.98
CA TYR A 93 0.77 9.57 -4.25
C TYR A 93 0.61 10.84 -5.11
N LYS A 94 1.40 11.02 -6.17
CA LYS A 94 1.37 12.25 -7.00
C LYS A 94 -0.04 12.54 -7.50
N ASP A 95 -0.62 11.62 -8.27
CA ASP A 95 -1.98 11.78 -8.81
C ASP A 95 -3.05 11.84 -7.71
N PHE A 96 -2.79 11.22 -6.56
CA PHE A 96 -3.70 11.20 -5.44
C PHE A 96 -3.72 12.56 -4.72
N LEU A 97 -2.55 13.13 -4.45
CA LEU A 97 -2.40 14.44 -3.81
C LEU A 97 -2.81 15.60 -4.74
N ASP A 98 -2.60 15.47 -6.05
CA ASP A 98 -3.04 16.47 -7.04
C ASP A 98 -4.56 16.67 -7.07
N LYS A 99 -5.32 15.76 -6.46
CA LYS A 99 -6.76 15.91 -6.23
C LYS A 99 -7.10 16.76 -5.00
N GLY A 100 -6.09 17.34 -4.33
CA GLY A 100 -6.28 18.25 -3.19
C GLY A 100 -6.46 17.53 -1.86
N VAL A 101 -5.94 16.32 -1.70
CA VAL A 101 -5.91 15.60 -0.42
C VAL A 101 -4.88 16.26 0.50
N ASP A 102 -5.27 16.61 1.73
CA ASP A 102 -4.41 17.33 2.69
C ASP A 102 -3.54 16.39 3.52
N GLY A 103 -3.97 15.16 3.69
CA GLY A 103 -3.26 14.17 4.49
C GLY A 103 -3.61 12.73 4.14
N VAL A 104 -2.77 11.83 4.61
CA VAL A 104 -2.96 10.38 4.43
C VAL A 104 -3.03 9.71 5.79
N TRP A 105 -4.02 8.84 5.95
CA TRP A 105 -4.10 7.92 7.07
C TRP A 105 -3.64 6.54 6.61
N ASN A 106 -2.46 6.12 7.03
CA ASN A 106 -2.00 4.74 6.84
C ASN A 106 -2.67 3.85 7.88
N ASP A 107 -3.44 2.86 7.42
CA ASP A 107 -4.18 1.93 8.27
C ASP A 107 -3.77 0.48 7.98
N VAL A 108 -4.06 -0.42 8.90
CA VAL A 108 -3.77 -1.87 8.88
C VAL A 108 -2.35 -2.24 8.42
N ASN A 109 -1.41 -1.35 8.71
CA ASN A 109 -0.02 -1.42 8.24
C ASN A 109 0.96 -2.13 9.20
N GLU A 110 0.44 -2.99 10.09
CA GLU A 110 1.24 -3.91 10.93
C GLU A 110 2.05 -4.95 10.13
N PRO A 111 1.66 -5.49 8.97
CA PRO A 111 0.39 -5.50 8.22
C PRO A 111 -0.63 -6.51 8.77
N GLN A 112 -1.91 -6.13 8.79
CA GLN A 112 -2.98 -7.06 9.15
C GLN A 112 -3.31 -7.99 7.98
N ILE A 113 -3.35 -9.32 8.25
CA ILE A 113 -3.64 -10.35 7.25
C ILE A 113 -4.59 -11.38 7.87
N SER A 114 -5.79 -11.52 7.32
CA SER A 114 -6.87 -12.30 7.94
C SER A 114 -6.73 -13.81 7.76
N ASN A 115 -6.00 -14.29 6.76
CA ASN A 115 -5.85 -15.70 6.43
C ASN A 115 -4.55 -16.34 6.95
N THR A 116 -3.92 -15.73 7.95
CA THR A 116 -2.74 -16.29 8.62
C THR A 116 -3.02 -16.56 10.10
N PRO A 117 -2.37 -17.57 10.73
CA PRO A 117 -2.60 -17.89 12.14
C PRO A 117 -2.27 -16.77 13.12
N THR A 118 -1.33 -15.89 12.75
CA THR A 118 -0.84 -14.78 13.59
C THR A 118 -1.56 -13.46 13.30
N GLY A 119 -2.47 -13.43 12.32
CA GLY A 119 -3.12 -12.19 11.88
C GLY A 119 -2.21 -11.23 11.13
N THR A 120 -0.98 -11.64 10.80
CA THR A 120 0.01 -10.83 10.09
C THR A 120 0.80 -11.68 9.09
N MET A 121 1.75 -11.06 8.42
CA MET A 121 2.63 -11.70 7.43
C MET A 121 3.48 -12.81 8.06
N PRO A 122 3.66 -13.99 7.41
CA PRO A 122 4.55 -15.04 7.89
C PRO A 122 5.96 -14.53 8.20
N GLU A 123 6.51 -14.96 9.34
CA GLU A 123 7.80 -14.50 9.86
C GLU A 123 8.99 -14.77 8.91
N ASP A 124 8.90 -15.85 8.13
CA ASP A 124 9.94 -16.29 7.17
C ASP A 124 9.81 -15.68 5.78
N ASN A 125 8.80 -14.83 5.54
CA ASN A 125 8.71 -14.05 4.31
C ASN A 125 9.95 -13.17 4.14
N LYS A 126 10.36 -12.97 2.90
CA LYS A 126 11.61 -12.28 2.57
C LYS A 126 11.39 -10.85 2.15
N HIS A 127 12.11 -9.96 2.82
CA HIS A 127 12.37 -8.59 2.40
C HIS A 127 13.73 -8.54 1.71
N LEU A 128 13.77 -8.02 0.48
CA LEU A 128 14.96 -8.10 -0.36
C LEU A 128 16.00 -7.02 -0.05
N GLY A 129 15.59 -5.97 0.69
CA GLY A 129 16.51 -4.94 1.12
C GLY A 129 17.07 -4.07 0.00
N GLY A 130 18.08 -3.29 0.35
CA GLY A 130 18.83 -2.41 -0.54
C GLY A 130 20.07 -1.87 0.17
N ASP A 131 20.65 -0.79 -0.35
CA ASP A 131 21.92 -0.25 0.14
C ASP A 131 21.90 0.17 1.62
N LYS A 132 20.77 0.65 2.12
CA LYS A 132 20.63 1.15 3.49
C LYS A 132 19.98 0.16 4.44
N ILE A 133 19.12 -0.72 3.93
CA ILE A 133 18.37 -1.70 4.70
C ILE A 133 18.72 -3.07 4.17
N PRO A 134 19.41 -3.94 4.97
CA PRO A 134 19.82 -5.25 4.48
C PRO A 134 18.63 -6.17 4.24
N ALA A 135 18.78 -7.14 3.35
CA ALA A 135 17.78 -8.20 3.18
C ALA A 135 17.58 -8.99 4.47
N GLY A 136 16.38 -9.55 4.67
CA GLY A 136 16.08 -10.33 5.85
C GLY A 136 14.66 -10.88 5.89
N PRO A 137 14.34 -11.73 6.89
CA PRO A 137 13.00 -12.26 7.08
C PRO A 137 12.05 -11.19 7.63
N HIS A 138 10.74 -11.41 7.46
CA HIS A 138 9.72 -10.50 7.98
C HIS A 138 9.78 -10.34 9.50
N LEU A 139 10.14 -11.37 10.24
CA LEU A 139 10.37 -11.29 11.69
C LEU A 139 11.28 -10.12 12.08
N LYS A 140 12.31 -9.82 11.27
CA LYS A 140 13.22 -8.68 11.49
C LYS A 140 12.55 -7.32 11.25
N TYR A 141 11.59 -7.26 10.33
CA TYR A 141 11.00 -6.00 9.84
C TYR A 141 9.56 -5.78 10.32
N HIS A 142 8.95 -6.77 10.97
CA HIS A 142 7.55 -6.72 11.40
C HIS A 142 7.19 -5.40 12.12
N ASN A 143 7.91 -5.08 13.20
CA ASN A 143 7.60 -3.91 14.03
C ASN A 143 7.95 -2.55 13.37
N VAL A 144 8.63 -2.54 12.24
CA VAL A 144 9.00 -1.31 11.51
C VAL A 144 8.37 -1.23 10.13
N TYR A 145 7.60 -2.23 9.71
CA TYR A 145 6.97 -2.27 8.39
C TYR A 145 6.07 -1.05 8.15
N GLY A 146 5.19 -0.74 9.11
CA GLY A 146 4.31 0.43 9.04
C GLY A 146 5.07 1.75 9.04
N TYR A 147 6.17 1.84 9.80
CA TYR A 147 7.04 3.02 9.74
C TYR A 147 7.71 3.15 8.37
N LEU A 148 8.23 2.06 7.80
CA LEU A 148 8.84 2.08 6.47
C LEU A 148 7.84 2.51 5.39
N MET A 149 6.58 2.06 5.48
CA MET A 149 5.50 2.54 4.61
C MET A 149 5.29 4.06 4.74
N ALA A 150 5.25 4.58 5.97
CA ALA A 150 4.93 5.98 6.23
C ALA A 150 6.04 6.96 5.77
N VAL A 151 7.28 6.50 5.68
CA VAL A 151 8.43 7.32 5.23
C VAL A 151 8.82 7.08 3.76
N SER A 152 8.02 6.30 3.04
CA SER A 152 8.25 5.91 1.63
C SER A 152 7.69 6.90 0.62
#